data_239de3bb4b172691e9206b58db36d84b
#
_entry.id   239de3bb4b172691e9206b58db36d84b
#
_cell.length_a   1.000
_cell.length_b   1.000
_cell.length_c   1.000
_cell.angle_alpha   90.00
_cell.angle_beta   90.00
_cell.angle_gamma   90.00
#
_symmetry.space_group_name_H-M   'P 1'
#
loop_
_entity.id
_entity.type
_entity.pdbx_description
1 polymer ?
#
loop_
_entity_poly.entity_id
_entity_poly.type
_entity_poly.pdbx_seq_one_letter_code
_entity_poly.pdbx_strand_id
1 'polypeptide(L)'
;MRWLLLKDLQILRRSPLQAFLLVAYPVLIAVLVGFAISRSPEKPRVAFLNEVPAESRVSVGTAELPRIGVSDRICGRVECVHVNDRAEAVEEVRSGDVLAALILPADLVDDINSLSTPVPRTPEVEVIVNEEDPVKARLVNDRIDSLLTQANLVIAGRIAHEGGKFVGLVVHGGQFTVLGQAIQILGLGTTTRILHAIRATLPAGGLRRSLDQVLHFTALTKSNLGTAATLLTRISRPIAVDKQVVNASTPPLEVFAIAVAATFTLAFVTVLLVAGSLALEREENAFPRLTRGLVSRSALLTEKVALGVAIGLVVTLLMLAGLAIFVPLHWSRIGLWLLAIVGGGAALGTAGAALGAAAREVRAVSLLAFMVTLPVAFLSLIPSGTVGPGLYDVIKVITAAFPFKPALQAMTAALDPGGPSIGGALIHLAVLIVAYGLLARFALRRFSAV
;
A
#
# COMPACT_ATOMS: atom_id res chain seq x y z
N MET A 1 -25.79 -30.90 -33.89
CA MET A 1 -24.64 -30.39 -33.14
C MET A 1 -23.31 -30.51 -33.88
N ARG A 2 -22.90 -31.67 -34.39
CA ARG A 2 -21.61 -31.84 -35.13
C ARG A 2 -21.44 -30.82 -36.26
N TRP A 3 -22.46 -30.58 -37.10
CA TRP A 3 -22.41 -29.64 -38.21
C TRP A 3 -22.26 -28.16 -37.78
N LEU A 4 -22.84 -27.77 -36.67
CA LEU A 4 -22.69 -26.43 -36.09
C LEU A 4 -21.28 -26.21 -35.60
N LEU A 5 -20.70 -27.19 -34.89
CA LEU A 5 -19.30 -27.13 -34.45
C LEU A 5 -18.32 -27.07 -35.64
N LEU A 6 -18.56 -27.87 -36.72
CA LEU A 6 -17.73 -27.82 -37.92
C LEU A 6 -17.83 -26.47 -38.64
N LYS A 7 -19.02 -25.88 -38.70
CA LYS A 7 -19.25 -24.55 -39.26
C LYS A 7 -18.46 -23.50 -38.47
N ASP A 8 -18.58 -23.52 -37.13
CA ASP A 8 -17.91 -22.54 -36.28
C ASP A 8 -16.38 -22.70 -36.32
N LEU A 9 -15.89 -23.93 -36.44
CA LEU A 9 -14.47 -24.21 -36.64
C LEU A 9 -13.97 -23.70 -38.01
N GLN A 10 -14.81 -23.81 -39.05
CA GLN A 10 -14.50 -23.27 -40.40
C GLN A 10 -14.49 -21.73 -40.39
N ILE A 11 -15.39 -21.08 -39.64
CA ILE A 11 -15.39 -19.60 -39.45
C ILE A 11 -14.12 -19.18 -38.75
N LEU A 12 -13.74 -19.86 -37.67
CA LEU A 12 -12.52 -19.58 -36.93
C LEU A 12 -11.26 -19.73 -37.80
N ARG A 13 -11.23 -20.77 -38.67
CA ARG A 13 -10.13 -20.99 -39.63
C ARG A 13 -10.06 -19.91 -40.71
N ARG A 14 -11.21 -19.29 -41.08
CA ARG A 14 -11.26 -18.17 -42.05
C ARG A 14 -10.89 -16.82 -41.45
N SER A 15 -10.85 -16.72 -40.10
CA SER A 15 -10.42 -15.51 -39.36
C SER A 15 -9.13 -15.81 -38.58
N PRO A 16 -7.96 -15.93 -39.24
CA PRO A 16 -6.72 -16.34 -38.58
C PRO A 16 -6.29 -15.38 -37.48
N LEU A 17 -6.59 -14.09 -37.62
CA LEU A 17 -6.34 -13.08 -36.57
C LEU A 17 -7.16 -13.37 -35.33
N GLN A 18 -8.45 -13.74 -35.49
CA GLN A 18 -9.31 -14.06 -34.33
C GLN A 18 -8.85 -15.34 -33.63
N ALA A 19 -8.47 -16.38 -34.37
CA ALA A 19 -7.93 -17.62 -33.81
C ALA A 19 -6.60 -17.38 -33.10
N PHE A 20 -5.71 -16.57 -33.66
CA PHE A 20 -4.45 -16.18 -33.05
C PHE A 20 -4.70 -15.43 -31.75
N LEU A 21 -5.58 -14.41 -31.76
CA LEU A 21 -5.89 -13.60 -30.59
C LEU A 21 -6.51 -14.42 -29.43
N LEU A 22 -7.36 -15.40 -29.76
CA LEU A 22 -7.99 -16.28 -28.78
C LEU A 22 -6.97 -17.11 -27.98
N VAL A 23 -5.89 -17.54 -28.66
CA VAL A 23 -4.81 -18.33 -28.02
C VAL A 23 -3.74 -17.40 -27.40
N ALA A 24 -3.36 -16.35 -28.13
CA ALA A 24 -2.31 -15.44 -27.70
C ALA A 24 -2.67 -14.69 -26.41
N TYR A 25 -3.96 -14.39 -26.20
CA TYR A 25 -4.41 -13.64 -25.03
C TYR A 25 -4.20 -14.38 -23.69
N PRO A 26 -4.69 -15.62 -23.48
CA PRO A 26 -4.41 -16.35 -22.26
C PRO A 26 -2.91 -16.59 -22.05
N VAL A 27 -2.16 -16.84 -23.12
CA VAL A 27 -0.71 -17.02 -23.07
C VAL A 27 -0.03 -15.71 -22.64
N LEU A 28 -0.41 -14.57 -23.24
CA LEU A 28 0.14 -13.26 -22.87
C LEU A 28 -0.12 -12.94 -21.40
N ILE A 29 -1.35 -13.16 -20.92
CA ILE A 29 -1.68 -12.95 -19.50
C ILE A 29 -0.87 -13.90 -18.62
N ALA A 30 -0.82 -15.19 -18.96
CA ALA A 30 -0.06 -16.16 -18.17
C ALA A 30 1.44 -15.80 -18.10
N VAL A 31 2.01 -15.34 -19.22
CA VAL A 31 3.41 -14.87 -19.27
C VAL A 31 3.60 -13.60 -18.45
N LEU A 32 2.71 -12.60 -18.61
CA LEU A 32 2.82 -11.33 -17.84
C LEU A 32 2.66 -11.58 -16.34
N VAL A 33 1.67 -12.36 -15.93
CA VAL A 33 1.44 -12.69 -14.51
C VAL A 33 2.57 -13.56 -13.98
N GLY A 34 2.97 -14.60 -14.72
CA GLY A 34 4.08 -15.49 -14.35
C GLY A 34 5.40 -14.72 -14.24
N PHE A 35 5.68 -13.81 -15.18
CA PHE A 35 6.87 -12.98 -15.16
C PHE A 35 6.86 -11.97 -14.00
N ALA A 36 5.70 -11.34 -13.72
CA ALA A 36 5.54 -10.44 -12.58
C ALA A 36 5.77 -11.17 -11.26
N ILE A 37 5.19 -12.38 -11.10
CA ILE A 37 5.36 -13.20 -9.90
C ILE A 37 6.80 -13.71 -9.77
N SER A 38 7.41 -14.21 -10.85
CA SER A 38 8.76 -14.79 -10.83
C SER A 38 9.86 -13.75 -10.57
N ARG A 39 9.58 -12.49 -10.83
CA ARG A 39 10.50 -11.36 -10.63
C ARG A 39 10.12 -10.48 -9.45
N SER A 40 9.07 -10.82 -8.72
CA SER A 40 8.78 -10.17 -7.44
C SER A 40 9.94 -10.46 -6.49
N PRO A 41 10.53 -9.44 -5.84
CA PRO A 41 11.52 -9.68 -4.82
C PRO A 41 10.88 -10.55 -3.73
N GLU A 42 11.56 -11.62 -3.31
CA GLU A 42 11.08 -12.52 -2.25
C GLU A 42 10.86 -11.75 -0.94
N LYS A 43 11.54 -10.61 -0.79
CA LYS A 43 11.45 -9.74 0.38
C LYS A 43 11.23 -8.29 -0.07
N PRO A 44 10.38 -7.52 0.64
CA PRO A 44 10.21 -6.10 0.37
C PRO A 44 11.55 -5.36 0.61
N ARG A 45 11.90 -4.45 -0.30
CA ARG A 45 13.08 -3.60 -0.18
C ARG A 45 12.77 -2.43 0.77
N VAL A 46 13.64 -2.25 1.77
CA VAL A 46 13.50 -1.19 2.78
C VAL A 46 14.86 -0.51 2.95
N ALA A 47 14.90 0.81 2.86
CA ALA A 47 16.10 1.56 3.23
C ALA A 47 16.32 1.44 4.74
N PHE A 48 17.54 1.15 5.15
CA PHE A 48 17.87 0.93 6.54
C PHE A 48 19.04 1.83 6.95
N LEU A 49 18.76 2.75 7.88
CA LEU A 49 19.76 3.61 8.50
C LEU A 49 19.88 3.22 9.97
N ASN A 50 21.08 2.87 10.37
CA ASN A 50 21.38 2.54 11.75
C ASN A 50 22.38 3.56 12.33
N GLU A 51 21.88 4.50 13.13
CA GLU A 51 22.69 5.50 13.81
C GLU A 51 23.13 5.04 15.22
N VAL A 52 22.68 3.86 15.67
CA VAL A 52 23.04 3.30 16.99
C VAL A 52 24.54 3.00 17.01
N PRO A 53 25.31 3.54 17.99
CA PRO A 53 26.72 3.27 18.11
C PRO A 53 27.02 1.76 18.24
N ALA A 54 28.04 1.27 17.55
CA ALA A 54 28.39 -0.17 17.51
C ALA A 54 28.74 -0.76 18.89
N GLU A 55 29.09 0.09 19.85
CA GLU A 55 29.46 -0.29 21.22
C GLU A 55 28.25 -0.36 22.17
N SER A 56 27.10 0.13 21.75
CA SER A 56 25.89 0.19 22.58
C SER A 56 25.38 -1.21 22.93
N ARG A 57 25.11 -1.42 24.23
CA ARG A 57 24.57 -2.68 24.76
C ARG A 57 23.16 -2.46 25.25
N VAL A 58 22.25 -3.28 24.75
CA VAL A 58 20.87 -3.28 25.26
C VAL A 58 20.84 -4.08 26.55
N SER A 59 20.55 -3.43 27.66
CA SER A 59 20.35 -4.07 28.96
C SER A 59 18.95 -3.76 29.48
N VAL A 60 18.17 -4.78 29.82
CA VAL A 60 16.89 -4.60 30.51
C VAL A 60 17.01 -5.24 31.88
N GLY A 61 17.16 -4.38 32.90
CA GLY A 61 17.46 -4.81 34.26
C GLY A 61 18.86 -5.42 34.39
N THR A 62 18.99 -6.63 34.93
CA THR A 62 20.25 -7.35 35.08
C THR A 62 20.64 -8.21 33.90
N ALA A 63 19.78 -8.31 32.88
CA ALA A 63 19.98 -9.16 31.72
C ALA A 63 20.56 -8.35 30.55
N GLU A 64 21.77 -8.65 30.13
CA GLU A 64 22.31 -8.20 28.84
C GLU A 64 21.63 -8.98 27.73
N LEU A 65 21.07 -8.27 26.75
CA LEU A 65 20.59 -8.89 25.52
C LEU A 65 21.80 -9.27 24.68
N PRO A 66 21.89 -10.52 24.18
CA PRO A 66 22.98 -10.88 23.27
C PRO A 66 22.96 -9.94 22.08
N ARG A 67 24.14 -9.58 21.57
CA ARG A 67 24.38 -8.75 20.37
C ARG A 67 23.81 -9.37 19.08
N ILE A 68 22.63 -9.94 19.12
CA ILE A 68 21.95 -10.32 17.89
C ILE A 68 21.48 -9.01 17.30
N GLY A 69 22.22 -8.54 16.31
CA GLY A 69 22.01 -7.27 15.68
C GLY A 69 20.54 -7.10 15.35
N VAL A 70 19.91 -6.04 15.85
CA VAL A 70 18.54 -5.67 15.49
C VAL A 70 18.45 -5.59 13.97
N SER A 71 19.51 -5.11 13.31
CA SER A 71 19.71 -5.12 11.86
C SER A 71 19.58 -6.51 11.26
N ASP A 72 20.25 -7.53 11.78
CA ASP A 72 20.24 -8.87 11.20
C ASP A 72 18.85 -9.54 11.24
N ARG A 73 18.07 -9.26 12.28
CA ARG A 73 16.69 -9.77 12.40
C ARG A 73 15.71 -9.06 11.48
N ILE A 74 15.88 -7.75 11.29
CA ILE A 74 15.07 -6.96 10.37
C ILE A 74 15.45 -7.33 8.94
N CYS A 75 16.73 -7.31 8.59
CA CYS A 75 17.23 -7.63 7.26
C CYS A 75 17.12 -9.12 6.89
N GLY A 76 16.90 -9.99 7.86
CA GLY A 76 16.50 -11.38 7.61
C GLY A 76 15.12 -11.54 6.96
N ARG A 77 14.22 -10.57 7.16
CA ARG A 77 12.82 -10.61 6.69
C ARG A 77 12.51 -9.62 5.57
N VAL A 78 13.34 -8.60 5.41
CA VAL A 78 13.26 -7.58 4.34
C VAL A 78 14.60 -7.50 3.64
N GLU A 79 14.61 -7.05 2.41
CA GLU A 79 15.86 -6.73 1.70
C GLU A 79 16.27 -5.32 2.13
N CYS A 80 17.30 -5.23 2.99
CA CYS A 80 17.81 -3.94 3.46
C CYS A 80 18.72 -3.29 2.42
N VAL A 81 18.37 -2.09 2.03
CA VAL A 81 19.26 -1.17 1.30
C VAL A 81 19.89 -0.26 2.33
N HIS A 82 21.18 -0.44 2.61
CA HIS A 82 21.87 0.41 3.57
C HIS A 82 22.07 1.80 2.98
N VAL A 83 21.68 2.80 3.73
CA VAL A 83 21.84 4.23 3.40
C VAL A 83 22.71 4.90 4.46
N ASN A 84 23.41 5.97 4.07
CA ASN A 84 24.41 6.61 4.92
C ASN A 84 23.84 7.77 5.73
N ASP A 85 22.78 8.38 5.23
CA ASP A 85 22.14 9.50 5.91
C ASP A 85 20.63 9.50 5.70
N ARG A 86 19.94 10.36 6.47
CA ARG A 86 18.50 10.51 6.43
C ARG A 86 18.00 11.11 5.10
N ALA A 87 18.80 11.95 4.44
CA ALA A 87 18.40 12.59 3.19
C ALA A 87 18.40 11.56 2.05
N GLU A 88 19.40 10.66 2.01
CA GLU A 88 19.45 9.52 1.10
C GLU A 88 18.27 8.58 1.34
N ALA A 89 17.94 8.28 2.61
CA ALA A 89 16.77 7.45 2.95
C ALA A 89 15.45 8.04 2.42
N VAL A 90 15.26 9.34 2.57
CA VAL A 90 14.07 10.07 2.07
C VAL A 90 14.01 10.02 0.55
N GLU A 91 15.13 10.18 -0.15
CA GLU A 91 15.17 10.21 -1.61
C GLU A 91 14.90 8.81 -2.20
N GLU A 92 15.47 7.75 -1.63
CA GLU A 92 15.18 6.35 -2.02
C GLU A 92 13.70 5.99 -1.86
N VAL A 93 13.05 6.49 -0.80
CA VAL A 93 11.61 6.31 -0.60
C VAL A 93 10.82 7.16 -1.60
N ARG A 94 11.27 8.38 -1.90
CA ARG A 94 10.60 9.30 -2.83
C ARG A 94 10.69 8.81 -4.27
N SER A 95 11.85 8.29 -4.70
CA SER A 95 12.04 7.69 -6.04
C SER A 95 11.18 6.44 -6.24
N GLY A 96 10.83 5.75 -5.14
CA GLY A 96 10.10 4.50 -5.15
C GLY A 96 10.96 3.26 -5.32
N ASP A 97 12.31 3.40 -5.24
CA ASP A 97 13.25 2.28 -5.32
C ASP A 97 13.16 1.37 -4.09
N VAL A 98 12.73 1.94 -2.95
CA VAL A 98 12.38 1.21 -1.73
C VAL A 98 10.93 1.50 -1.30
N LEU A 99 10.36 0.58 -0.54
CA LEU A 99 8.98 0.69 -0.05
C LEU A 99 8.86 1.63 1.15
N ALA A 100 9.87 1.64 2.01
CA ALA A 100 9.95 2.48 3.20
C ALA A 100 11.40 2.66 3.59
N ALA A 101 11.66 3.61 4.51
CA ALA A 101 12.91 3.69 5.23
C ALA A 101 12.67 3.49 6.72
N LEU A 102 13.53 2.72 7.34
CA LEU A 102 13.57 2.48 8.77
C LEU A 102 14.86 3.08 9.32
N ILE A 103 14.72 4.05 10.22
CA ILE A 103 15.83 4.75 10.86
C ILE A 103 15.84 4.40 12.34
N LEU A 104 16.95 3.83 12.80
CA LEU A 104 17.20 3.57 14.21
C LEU A 104 18.03 4.74 14.75
N PRO A 105 17.47 5.63 15.59
CA PRO A 105 18.20 6.77 16.09
C PRO A 105 19.30 6.36 17.10
N ALA A 106 20.29 7.21 17.28
CA ALA A 106 21.47 6.94 18.10
C ALA A 106 21.14 6.68 19.59
N ASP A 107 20.08 7.32 20.10
CA ASP A 107 19.62 7.23 21.48
C ASP A 107 18.64 6.07 21.76
N LEU A 108 18.24 5.32 20.73
CA LEU A 108 17.29 4.20 20.86
C LEU A 108 17.68 3.21 21.95
N VAL A 109 18.96 2.86 22.06
CA VAL A 109 19.45 1.88 23.04
C VAL A 109 19.41 2.47 24.45
N ASP A 110 19.74 3.75 24.60
CA ASP A 110 19.70 4.44 25.89
C ASP A 110 18.26 4.57 26.37
N ASP A 111 17.32 4.84 25.48
CA ASP A 111 15.91 4.92 25.80
C ASP A 111 15.33 3.54 26.18
N ILE A 112 15.70 2.47 25.46
CA ILE A 112 15.35 1.10 25.85
C ILE A 112 15.91 0.76 27.25
N ASN A 113 17.17 1.12 27.53
CA ASN A 113 17.78 0.89 28.83
C ASN A 113 17.08 1.70 29.94
N SER A 114 16.59 2.90 29.62
CA SER A 114 15.86 3.76 30.56
C SER A 114 14.53 3.17 31.02
N LEU A 115 13.93 2.23 30.27
CA LEU A 115 12.65 1.59 30.63
C LEU A 115 12.71 0.84 31.97
N SER A 116 13.93 0.48 32.41
CA SER A 116 14.16 -0.14 33.72
C SER A 116 14.52 0.89 34.83
N THR A 117 14.54 2.17 34.51
CA THR A 117 14.86 3.26 35.47
C THR A 117 13.61 3.91 36.06
N PRO A 118 13.71 4.69 37.13
CA PRO A 118 12.58 5.41 37.71
C PRO A 118 11.97 6.48 36.79
N VAL A 119 12.71 6.95 35.79
CA VAL A 119 12.26 7.95 34.80
C VAL A 119 12.44 7.37 33.43
N PRO A 120 11.49 6.54 32.98
CA PRO A 120 11.58 5.91 31.67
C PRO A 120 11.39 6.93 30.54
N ARG A 121 12.17 6.80 29.47
CA ARG A 121 11.95 7.47 28.20
C ARG A 121 11.28 6.50 27.25
N THR A 122 10.50 7.02 26.33
CA THR A 122 9.85 6.19 25.32
C THR A 122 10.80 6.00 24.13
N PRO A 123 11.29 4.79 23.86
CA PRO A 123 12.11 4.54 22.68
C PRO A 123 11.27 4.80 21.41
N GLU A 124 11.81 5.58 20.49
CA GLU A 124 11.15 5.92 19.23
C GLU A 124 11.97 5.39 18.04
N VAL A 125 11.28 4.89 17.04
CA VAL A 125 11.86 4.45 15.76
C VAL A 125 11.21 5.25 14.66
N GLU A 126 12.02 5.90 13.82
CA GLU A 126 11.51 6.69 12.71
C GLU A 126 11.24 5.77 11.51
N VAL A 127 10.06 5.89 10.94
CA VAL A 127 9.65 5.17 9.73
C VAL A 127 9.17 6.16 8.69
N ILE A 128 9.86 6.18 7.55
CA ILE A 128 9.51 7.04 6.41
C ILE A 128 8.81 6.17 5.37
N VAL A 129 7.60 6.57 4.96
CA VAL A 129 6.77 5.83 4.00
C VAL A 129 6.36 6.77 2.88
N ASN A 130 6.42 6.29 1.64
CA ASN A 130 5.82 6.98 0.51
C ASN A 130 4.35 6.59 0.41
N GLU A 131 3.45 7.54 0.60
CA GLU A 131 2.01 7.33 0.51
C GLU A 131 1.42 7.76 -0.85
N GLU A 132 2.21 7.90 -1.90
CA GLU A 132 1.70 8.18 -3.26
C GLU A 132 0.81 7.06 -3.80
N ASP A 133 1.08 5.82 -3.40
CA ASP A 133 0.30 4.64 -3.78
C ASP A 133 -0.39 4.02 -2.54
N PRO A 134 -1.73 4.05 -2.46
CA PRO A 134 -2.46 3.58 -1.27
C PRO A 134 -2.35 2.07 -1.02
N VAL A 135 -2.14 1.27 -2.06
CA VAL A 135 -1.95 -0.19 -1.93
C VAL A 135 -0.58 -0.47 -1.31
N LYS A 136 0.43 0.24 -1.80
CA LYS A 136 1.80 0.18 -1.29
C LYS A 136 1.88 0.65 0.16
N ALA A 137 1.29 1.82 0.46
CA ALA A 137 1.28 2.40 1.80
C ALA A 137 0.64 1.43 2.81
N ARG A 138 -0.47 0.79 2.45
CA ARG A 138 -1.13 -0.20 3.31
C ARG A 138 -0.27 -1.45 3.53
N LEU A 139 0.31 -2.01 2.46
CA LEU A 139 1.19 -3.19 2.56
C LEU A 139 2.39 -2.92 3.49
N VAL A 140 3.01 -1.75 3.35
CA VAL A 140 4.14 -1.32 4.19
C VAL A 140 3.71 -1.12 5.63
N ASN A 141 2.61 -0.41 5.87
CA ASN A 141 2.09 -0.17 7.22
C ASN A 141 1.79 -1.49 7.93
N ASP A 142 1.04 -2.42 7.29
CA ASP A 142 0.71 -3.72 7.87
C ASP A 142 1.98 -4.53 8.22
N ARG A 143 3.03 -4.41 7.38
CA ARG A 143 4.29 -5.12 7.61
C ARG A 143 5.11 -4.51 8.74
N ILE A 144 5.20 -3.18 8.79
CA ILE A 144 5.88 -2.44 9.86
C ILE A 144 5.16 -2.68 11.18
N ASP A 145 3.84 -2.56 11.23
CA ASP A 145 3.04 -2.82 12.43
C ASP A 145 3.25 -4.25 12.94
N SER A 146 3.33 -5.23 12.05
CA SER A 146 3.63 -6.61 12.42
C SER A 146 5.02 -6.78 13.03
N LEU A 147 6.06 -6.16 12.44
CA LEU A 147 7.44 -6.20 12.93
C LEU A 147 7.56 -5.52 14.29
N LEU A 148 6.95 -4.35 14.45
CA LEU A 148 6.94 -3.58 15.68
C LEU A 148 6.16 -4.27 16.80
N THR A 149 5.03 -4.89 16.46
CA THR A 149 4.27 -5.70 17.43
C THR A 149 5.12 -6.85 17.96
N GLN A 150 5.88 -7.53 17.08
CA GLN A 150 6.77 -8.61 17.52
C GLN A 150 7.93 -8.07 18.38
N ALA A 151 8.55 -6.96 18.01
CA ALA A 151 9.60 -6.32 18.81
C ALA A 151 9.07 -5.89 20.18
N ASN A 152 7.90 -5.25 20.20
CA ASN A 152 7.22 -4.83 21.41
C ASN A 152 6.89 -6.01 22.34
N LEU A 153 6.39 -7.12 21.80
CA LEU A 153 6.10 -8.32 22.60
C LEU A 153 7.36 -8.90 23.25
N VAL A 154 8.50 -8.94 22.54
CA VAL A 154 9.76 -9.44 23.10
C VAL A 154 10.25 -8.54 24.23
N ILE A 155 10.23 -7.22 24.04
CA ILE A 155 10.67 -6.25 25.05
C ILE A 155 9.71 -6.21 26.24
N ALA A 156 8.41 -6.15 25.99
CA ALA A 156 7.39 -6.16 27.03
C ALA A 156 7.46 -7.45 27.88
N GLY A 157 7.66 -8.60 27.22
CA GLY A 157 7.85 -9.88 27.92
C GLY A 157 9.07 -9.89 28.85
N ARG A 158 10.17 -9.25 28.43
CA ARG A 158 11.36 -9.12 29.26
C ARG A 158 11.17 -8.13 30.41
N ILE A 159 10.59 -6.97 30.16
CA ILE A 159 10.26 -5.99 31.21
C ILE A 159 9.34 -6.63 32.24
N ALA A 160 8.32 -7.36 31.80
CA ALA A 160 7.41 -8.07 32.69
C ALA A 160 8.12 -9.16 33.52
N HIS A 161 9.04 -9.89 32.90
CA HIS A 161 9.82 -10.93 33.58
C HIS A 161 10.75 -10.34 34.66
N GLU A 162 11.52 -9.29 34.32
CA GLU A 162 12.42 -8.63 35.28
C GLU A 162 11.63 -7.87 36.37
N GLY A 163 10.57 -7.17 35.99
CA GLY A 163 9.66 -6.53 36.94
C GLY A 163 8.99 -7.55 37.88
N GLY A 164 8.61 -8.70 37.36
CA GLY A 164 8.08 -9.81 38.15
C GLY A 164 9.06 -10.38 39.18
N LYS A 165 10.35 -10.49 38.82
CA LYS A 165 11.42 -10.88 39.75
C LYS A 165 11.56 -9.87 40.90
N PHE A 166 11.56 -8.57 40.57
CA PHE A 166 11.67 -7.51 41.57
C PHE A 166 10.48 -7.51 42.52
N VAL A 167 9.26 -7.62 42.01
CA VAL A 167 8.05 -7.76 42.82
C VAL A 167 8.11 -9.02 43.69
N GLY A 168 8.58 -10.15 43.11
CA GLY A 168 8.80 -11.40 43.84
C GLY A 168 9.77 -11.24 45.00
N LEU A 169 10.88 -10.50 44.80
CA LEU A 169 11.87 -10.21 45.82
C LEU A 169 11.28 -9.38 46.97
N VAL A 170 10.48 -8.35 46.66
CA VAL A 170 9.81 -7.51 47.65
C VAL A 170 8.75 -8.31 48.45
N VAL A 171 8.00 -9.19 47.78
CA VAL A 171 6.93 -9.96 48.42
C VAL A 171 7.46 -11.13 49.23
N HIS A 172 8.41 -11.89 48.71
CA HIS A 172 8.88 -13.13 49.29
C HIS A 172 10.20 -12.98 50.08
N GLY A 173 10.97 -11.93 49.78
CA GLY A 173 12.32 -11.72 50.25
C GLY A 173 13.37 -12.46 49.41
N GLY A 174 14.63 -12.13 49.66
CA GLY A 174 15.77 -12.72 48.96
C GLY A 174 17.03 -11.89 49.10
N GLN A 175 18.05 -12.24 48.33
CA GLN A 175 19.28 -11.45 48.24
C GLN A 175 19.24 -10.59 46.97
N PHE A 176 19.56 -9.32 47.13
CA PHE A 176 19.68 -8.37 46.03
C PHE A 176 21.07 -7.75 46.08
N THR A 177 21.80 -7.82 44.97
CA THR A 177 23.16 -7.29 44.89
C THR A 177 23.14 -5.89 44.31
N VAL A 178 23.58 -4.91 45.04
CA VAL A 178 23.76 -3.50 44.63
C VAL A 178 25.21 -3.14 44.76
N LEU A 179 25.83 -2.62 43.73
CA LEU A 179 27.25 -2.18 43.73
C LEU A 179 28.23 -3.25 44.26
N GLY A 180 27.99 -4.52 44.02
CA GLY A 180 28.83 -5.62 44.46
C GLY A 180 28.57 -6.07 45.93
N GLN A 181 27.65 -5.44 46.67
CA GLN A 181 27.24 -5.86 48.00
C GLN A 181 25.88 -6.59 47.97
N ALA A 182 25.85 -7.77 48.59
CA ALA A 182 24.61 -8.54 48.74
C ALA A 182 23.80 -7.99 49.94
N ILE A 183 22.65 -7.38 49.63
CA ILE A 183 21.69 -6.91 50.61
C ILE A 183 20.60 -7.96 50.76
N GLN A 184 20.33 -8.39 51.98
CA GLN A 184 19.27 -9.31 52.26
C GLN A 184 17.96 -8.56 52.51
N ILE A 185 16.97 -8.77 51.65
CA ILE A 185 15.65 -8.14 51.78
C ILE A 185 14.71 -9.12 52.50
N LEU A 186 14.17 -8.64 53.62
CA LEU A 186 13.15 -9.39 54.35
C LEU A 186 11.80 -9.15 53.65
N GLY A 187 11.33 -10.08 52.85
CA GLY A 187 10.09 -9.87 52.07
C GLY A 187 8.87 -9.63 52.98
N LEU A 188 7.88 -8.89 52.40
CA LEU A 188 6.62 -8.56 53.08
C LEU A 188 5.92 -9.80 53.72
N GLY A 189 6.01 -10.96 53.04
CA GLY A 189 5.44 -12.20 53.54
C GLY A 189 6.11 -12.69 54.84
N THR A 190 7.43 -12.59 54.96
CA THR A 190 8.19 -12.95 56.17
C THR A 190 7.98 -11.93 57.26
N THR A 191 8.02 -10.60 56.90
CA THR A 191 7.72 -9.52 57.83
C THR A 191 6.33 -9.67 58.46
N THR A 192 5.31 -9.96 57.65
CA THR A 192 3.93 -10.22 58.12
C THR A 192 3.87 -11.37 59.09
N ARG A 193 4.57 -12.48 58.86
CA ARG A 193 4.61 -13.63 59.78
C ARG A 193 5.26 -13.25 61.14
N ILE A 194 6.37 -12.50 61.10
CA ILE A 194 7.05 -12.06 62.32
C ILE A 194 6.14 -11.11 63.09
N LEU A 195 5.49 -10.15 62.45
CA LEU A 195 4.55 -9.23 63.10
C LEU A 195 3.33 -9.99 63.69
N HIS A 196 2.82 -11.01 63.05
CA HIS A 196 1.76 -11.86 63.65
C HIS A 196 2.24 -12.63 64.89
N ALA A 197 3.48 -13.15 64.90
CA ALA A 197 4.04 -13.82 66.05
C ALA A 197 4.21 -12.84 67.23
N ILE A 198 4.71 -11.64 66.97
CA ILE A 198 4.83 -10.57 68.00
C ILE A 198 3.45 -10.16 68.54
N ARG A 199 2.45 -10.04 67.65
CA ARG A 199 1.07 -9.73 68.05
C ARG A 199 0.48 -10.74 69.02
N ALA A 200 0.79 -12.01 68.82
CA ALA A 200 0.30 -13.09 69.69
C ALA A 200 0.83 -13.02 71.15
N THR A 201 2.01 -12.40 71.35
CA THR A 201 2.66 -12.29 72.67
C THR A 201 2.33 -10.97 73.37
N LEU A 202 1.72 -9.96 72.69
CA LEU A 202 1.43 -8.67 73.22
C LEU A 202 0.08 -8.62 73.96
N PRO A 203 0.03 -8.01 75.19
CA PRO A 203 -1.23 -7.76 75.91
C PRO A 203 -2.10 -6.75 75.17
N ALA A 204 -3.39 -6.76 75.43
CA ALA A 204 -4.35 -5.78 74.86
C ALA A 204 -4.00 -4.35 75.32
N GLY A 205 -3.61 -3.49 74.37
CA GLY A 205 -3.17 -2.12 74.64
C GLY A 205 -2.91 -1.30 73.40
N GLY A 206 -2.37 -0.12 73.56
CA GLY A 206 -2.05 0.81 72.48
C GLY A 206 -1.07 0.24 71.46
N LEU A 207 -0.04 -0.48 71.93
CA LEU A 207 0.99 -1.08 71.09
C LEU A 207 0.40 -2.16 70.15
N ARG A 208 -0.57 -2.95 70.64
CA ARG A 208 -1.26 -3.97 69.81
C ARG A 208 -2.08 -3.32 68.71
N ARG A 209 -2.74 -2.15 68.99
CA ARG A 209 -3.48 -1.40 67.96
C ARG A 209 -2.56 -0.83 66.88
N SER A 210 -1.40 -0.29 67.26
CA SER A 210 -0.39 0.20 66.31
C SER A 210 0.16 -0.96 65.45
N LEU A 211 0.35 -2.14 66.01
CA LEU A 211 0.79 -3.33 65.29
C LEU A 211 -0.29 -3.81 64.30
N ASP A 212 -1.56 -3.76 64.70
CA ASP A 212 -2.68 -4.09 63.80
C ASP A 212 -2.75 -3.14 62.63
N GLN A 213 -2.48 -1.87 62.78
CA GLN A 213 -2.39 -0.89 61.68
C GLN A 213 -1.24 -1.23 60.73
N VAL A 214 -0.06 -1.57 61.24
CA VAL A 214 1.09 -2.01 60.41
C VAL A 214 0.77 -3.29 59.65
N LEU A 215 0.14 -4.27 60.29
CA LEU A 215 -0.29 -5.50 59.63
C LEU A 215 -1.31 -5.25 58.51
N HIS A 216 -2.25 -4.35 58.76
CA HIS A 216 -3.22 -3.95 57.73
C HIS A 216 -2.54 -3.24 56.56
N PHE A 217 -1.59 -2.34 56.82
CA PHE A 217 -0.78 -1.70 55.80
C PHE A 217 0.03 -2.69 54.96
N THR A 218 0.70 -3.68 55.62
CA THR A 218 1.48 -4.70 54.90
C THR A 218 0.59 -5.60 54.05
N ALA A 219 -0.62 -5.92 54.49
CA ALA A 219 -1.60 -6.70 53.70
C ALA A 219 -2.08 -5.92 52.48
N LEU A 220 -2.41 -4.63 52.63
CA LEU A 220 -2.77 -3.76 51.52
C LEU A 220 -1.62 -3.61 50.50
N THR A 221 -0.39 -3.40 50.99
CA THR A 221 0.80 -3.26 50.15
C THR A 221 1.04 -4.55 49.35
N LYS A 222 0.90 -5.72 49.99
CA LYS A 222 1.05 -7.02 49.31
C LYS A 222 -0.01 -7.24 48.22
N SER A 223 -1.26 -6.86 48.49
CA SER A 223 -2.36 -6.95 47.53
C SER A 223 -2.12 -6.00 46.34
N ASN A 224 -1.72 -4.78 46.57
CA ASN A 224 -1.43 -3.77 45.54
C ASN A 224 -0.21 -4.15 44.70
N LEU A 225 0.84 -4.74 45.27
CA LEU A 225 2.00 -5.22 44.54
C LEU A 225 1.63 -6.43 43.64
N GLY A 226 0.71 -7.29 44.06
CA GLY A 226 0.18 -8.37 43.25
C GLY A 226 -0.57 -7.85 42.02
N THR A 227 -1.36 -6.79 42.19
CA THR A 227 -2.04 -6.11 41.04
C THR A 227 -1.05 -5.35 40.14
N ALA A 228 -0.02 -4.73 40.71
CA ALA A 228 1.03 -4.05 39.95
C ALA A 228 1.78 -5.03 39.02
N ALA A 229 2.09 -6.24 39.48
CA ALA A 229 2.69 -7.29 38.64
C ALA A 229 1.81 -7.66 37.44
N THR A 230 0.49 -7.70 37.64
CA THR A 230 -0.49 -7.96 36.57
C THR A 230 -0.61 -6.79 35.60
N LEU A 231 -0.45 -5.55 36.07
CA LEU A 231 -0.43 -4.36 35.22
C LEU A 231 0.84 -4.27 34.38
N LEU A 232 1.99 -4.65 34.92
CA LEU A 232 3.25 -4.72 34.17
C LEU A 232 3.17 -5.68 32.98
N THR A 233 2.39 -6.76 33.08
CA THR A 233 2.16 -7.67 31.95
C THR A 233 1.27 -7.09 30.86
N ARG A 234 0.53 -5.99 31.13
CA ARG A 234 -0.34 -5.30 30.18
C ARG A 234 0.36 -4.18 29.40
N ILE A 235 1.61 -3.85 29.70
CA ILE A 235 2.40 -2.88 28.92
C ILE A 235 2.81 -3.54 27.61
N SER A 236 1.97 -3.40 26.58
CA SER A 236 2.11 -4.15 25.33
C SER A 236 2.88 -3.40 24.22
N ARG A 237 3.21 -2.11 24.39
CA ARG A 237 3.87 -1.32 23.35
C ARG A 237 4.90 -0.36 23.94
N PRO A 238 6.09 -0.86 24.34
CA PRO A 238 7.14 0.00 24.90
C PRO A 238 7.85 0.86 23.84
N ILE A 239 7.84 0.49 22.55
CA ILE A 239 8.47 1.26 21.48
C ILE A 239 7.38 2.02 20.74
N ALA A 240 7.55 3.35 20.63
CA ALA A 240 6.75 4.21 19.78
C ALA A 240 7.35 4.27 18.36
N VAL A 241 6.51 4.61 17.41
CA VAL A 241 6.89 4.81 16.02
C VAL A 241 6.60 6.24 15.65
N ASP A 242 7.62 6.97 15.29
CA ASP A 242 7.46 8.25 14.58
C ASP A 242 7.33 7.98 13.09
N LYS A 243 6.09 8.05 12.60
CA LYS A 243 5.79 7.82 11.19
C LYS A 243 5.84 9.13 10.44
N GLN A 244 6.84 9.28 9.58
CA GLN A 244 6.93 10.39 8.65
C GLN A 244 6.48 9.96 7.25
N VAL A 245 5.57 10.74 6.69
CA VAL A 245 5.02 10.49 5.36
C VAL A 245 5.68 11.43 4.36
N VAL A 246 6.35 10.86 3.39
CA VAL A 246 6.89 11.58 2.23
C VAL A 246 5.85 11.49 1.11
N ASN A 247 5.49 12.63 0.51
CA ASN A 247 4.39 12.75 -0.48
C ASN A 247 3.02 12.37 0.11
N ALA A 248 2.61 13.06 1.18
CA ALA A 248 1.33 12.90 1.86
C ALA A 248 0.14 13.27 0.97
N SER A 249 -0.29 12.39 0.08
CA SER A 249 -1.58 12.50 -0.59
C SER A 249 -2.09 11.11 -0.99
N THR A 250 -2.18 10.21 -0.02
CA THR A 250 -2.89 8.95 -0.27
C THR A 250 -4.38 9.19 -0.31
N PRO A 251 -5.02 8.95 -1.45
CA PRO A 251 -6.46 8.83 -1.44
C PRO A 251 -6.84 7.65 -0.54
N PRO A 252 -7.89 7.75 0.27
CA PRO A 252 -8.44 6.61 0.99
C PRO A 252 -8.58 5.42 0.04
N LEU A 253 -8.28 4.20 0.51
CA LEU A 253 -8.34 2.98 -0.33
C LEU A 253 -9.69 2.86 -1.06
N GLU A 254 -10.77 3.30 -0.41
CA GLU A 254 -12.12 3.33 -0.98
C GLU A 254 -12.21 4.27 -2.20
N VAL A 255 -11.65 5.47 -2.09
CA VAL A 255 -11.60 6.45 -3.19
C VAL A 255 -10.75 5.93 -4.35
N PHE A 256 -9.61 5.31 -4.04
CA PHE A 256 -8.76 4.69 -5.05
C PHE A 256 -9.48 3.54 -5.78
N ALA A 257 -10.15 2.66 -5.04
CA ALA A 257 -10.92 1.56 -5.63
C ALA A 257 -12.05 2.07 -6.55
N ILE A 258 -12.73 3.15 -6.14
CA ILE A 258 -13.77 3.80 -6.97
C ILE A 258 -13.14 4.42 -8.23
N ALA A 259 -11.99 5.11 -8.09
CA ALA A 259 -11.26 5.68 -9.22
C ALA A 259 -10.83 4.61 -10.23
N VAL A 260 -10.33 3.48 -9.73
CA VAL A 260 -9.96 2.32 -10.56
C VAL A 260 -11.18 1.78 -11.30
N ALA A 261 -12.29 1.52 -10.61
CA ALA A 261 -13.52 1.01 -11.22
C ALA A 261 -14.08 1.99 -12.26
N ALA A 262 -14.08 3.29 -11.97
CA ALA A 262 -14.53 4.33 -12.89
C ALA A 262 -13.64 4.41 -14.14
N THR A 263 -12.33 4.33 -13.96
CA THR A 263 -11.37 4.37 -15.08
C THR A 263 -11.45 3.11 -15.95
N PHE A 264 -11.63 1.92 -15.34
CA PHE A 264 -11.88 0.68 -16.10
C PHE A 264 -13.16 0.78 -16.91
N THR A 265 -14.27 1.21 -16.30
CA THR A 265 -15.55 1.39 -16.98
C THR A 265 -15.40 2.36 -18.15
N LEU A 266 -14.78 3.50 -17.93
CA LEU A 266 -14.53 4.52 -18.95
C LEU A 266 -13.66 3.95 -20.09
N ALA A 267 -12.59 3.23 -19.75
CA ALA A 267 -11.68 2.66 -20.72
C ALA A 267 -12.37 1.61 -21.60
N PHE A 268 -13.05 0.64 -21.00
CA PHE A 268 -13.74 -0.39 -21.76
C PHE A 268 -14.85 0.17 -22.65
N VAL A 269 -15.70 1.03 -22.10
CA VAL A 269 -16.81 1.62 -22.85
C VAL A 269 -16.28 2.45 -24.02
N THR A 270 -15.36 3.39 -23.76
CA THR A 270 -14.87 4.31 -24.79
C THR A 270 -14.01 3.61 -25.85
N VAL A 271 -13.03 2.79 -25.41
CA VAL A 271 -12.11 2.14 -26.37
C VAL A 271 -12.86 1.16 -27.27
N LEU A 272 -13.69 0.27 -26.69
CA LEU A 272 -14.43 -0.73 -27.46
C LEU A 272 -15.47 -0.09 -28.39
N LEU A 273 -16.19 0.91 -27.91
CA LEU A 273 -17.21 1.59 -28.71
C LEU A 273 -16.58 2.33 -29.89
N VAL A 274 -15.53 3.12 -29.66
CA VAL A 274 -14.88 3.88 -30.72
C VAL A 274 -14.16 2.95 -31.71
N ALA A 275 -13.42 1.98 -31.22
CA ALA A 275 -12.72 1.01 -32.06
C ALA A 275 -13.71 0.18 -32.90
N GLY A 276 -14.76 -0.33 -32.27
CA GLY A 276 -15.80 -1.12 -32.94
C GLY A 276 -16.61 -0.34 -33.97
N SER A 277 -17.03 0.89 -33.62
CA SER A 277 -17.79 1.73 -34.55
C SER A 277 -16.98 2.14 -35.78
N LEU A 278 -15.69 2.38 -35.66
CA LEU A 278 -14.81 2.71 -36.75
C LEU A 278 -14.57 1.48 -37.66
N ALA A 279 -14.41 0.30 -37.06
CA ALA A 279 -14.26 -0.94 -37.78
C ALA A 279 -15.55 -1.34 -38.56
N LEU A 280 -16.73 -1.11 -37.94
CA LEU A 280 -18.04 -1.38 -38.57
C LEU A 280 -18.22 -0.55 -39.84
N GLU A 281 -17.88 0.74 -39.83
CA GLU A 281 -17.96 1.57 -41.05
C GLU A 281 -17.04 1.08 -42.16
N ARG A 282 -15.94 0.41 -41.81
CA ARG A 282 -15.03 -0.20 -42.79
C ARG A 282 -15.55 -1.53 -43.31
N GLU A 283 -16.09 -2.39 -42.43
CA GLU A 283 -16.67 -3.67 -42.74
C GLU A 283 -17.88 -3.53 -43.71
N GLU A 284 -18.71 -2.49 -43.45
CA GLU A 284 -19.88 -2.16 -44.29
C GLU A 284 -19.53 -1.35 -45.57
N ASN A 285 -18.26 -1.06 -45.83
CA ASN A 285 -17.81 -0.19 -46.91
C ASN A 285 -18.49 1.21 -46.90
N ALA A 286 -18.93 1.67 -45.74
CA ALA A 286 -19.53 2.99 -45.55
C ALA A 286 -18.48 4.11 -45.63
N PHE A 287 -17.25 3.83 -45.16
CA PHE A 287 -16.15 4.78 -45.13
C PHE A 287 -15.84 5.47 -46.48
N PRO A 288 -15.70 4.76 -47.63
CA PRO A 288 -15.49 5.39 -48.94
C PRO A 288 -16.66 6.27 -49.35
N ARG A 289 -17.90 5.90 -49.02
CA ARG A 289 -19.11 6.67 -49.34
C ARG A 289 -19.18 7.94 -48.59
N LEU A 290 -18.87 7.92 -47.25
CA LEU A 290 -18.83 9.09 -46.36
C LEU A 290 -17.73 10.08 -46.79
N THR A 291 -16.55 9.59 -47.14
CA THR A 291 -15.42 10.44 -47.55
C THR A 291 -15.59 11.06 -48.93
N ARG A 292 -16.40 10.46 -49.86
CA ARG A 292 -16.80 11.08 -51.13
C ARG A 292 -17.90 12.11 -50.96
N GLY A 293 -18.70 12.05 -49.91
CA GLY A 293 -19.86 12.87 -49.59
C GLY A 293 -19.58 14.11 -48.71
N LEU A 294 -18.44 14.81 -48.85
CA LEU A 294 -18.10 16.03 -48.16
C LEU A 294 -17.71 15.92 -46.64
N VAL A 295 -17.67 14.74 -46.09
CA VAL A 295 -17.23 14.53 -44.69
C VAL A 295 -15.72 14.37 -44.62
N SER A 296 -15.03 15.29 -43.92
CA SER A 296 -13.58 15.12 -43.71
C SER A 296 -13.28 13.95 -42.78
N ARG A 297 -12.14 13.27 -43.03
CA ARG A 297 -11.68 12.16 -42.15
C ARG A 297 -11.49 12.56 -40.69
N SER A 298 -11.09 13.76 -40.48
CA SER A 298 -10.96 14.31 -39.11
C SER A 298 -12.32 14.53 -38.46
N ALA A 299 -13.34 14.95 -39.20
CA ALA A 299 -14.70 15.11 -38.67
C ALA A 299 -15.30 13.74 -38.28
N LEU A 300 -15.06 12.71 -39.08
CA LEU A 300 -15.50 11.34 -38.76
C LEU A 300 -14.84 10.83 -37.47
N LEU A 301 -13.50 11.02 -37.34
CA LEU A 301 -12.78 10.61 -36.12
C LEU A 301 -13.30 11.37 -34.90
N THR A 302 -13.46 12.70 -35.00
CA THR A 302 -13.97 13.52 -33.89
C THR A 302 -15.37 13.12 -33.50
N GLU A 303 -16.25 12.82 -34.46
CA GLU A 303 -17.62 12.36 -34.19
C GLU A 303 -17.61 11.03 -33.42
N LYS A 304 -16.82 10.04 -33.83
CA LYS A 304 -16.75 8.75 -33.13
C LYS A 304 -16.17 8.88 -31.72
N VAL A 305 -15.10 9.68 -31.58
CA VAL A 305 -14.52 9.95 -30.25
C VAL A 305 -15.52 10.69 -29.38
N ALA A 306 -16.20 11.72 -29.90
CA ALA A 306 -17.22 12.47 -29.15
C ALA A 306 -18.38 11.56 -28.69
N LEU A 307 -18.84 10.64 -29.56
CA LEU A 307 -19.86 9.66 -29.19
C LEU A 307 -19.36 8.73 -28.09
N GLY A 308 -18.13 8.23 -28.21
CA GLY A 308 -17.50 7.38 -27.17
C GLY A 308 -17.36 8.10 -25.84
N VAL A 309 -16.94 9.36 -25.86
CA VAL A 309 -16.85 10.21 -24.66
C VAL A 309 -18.24 10.43 -24.03
N ALA A 310 -19.24 10.75 -24.83
CA ALA A 310 -20.59 11.01 -24.33
C ALA A 310 -21.20 9.76 -23.64
N ILE A 311 -21.07 8.60 -24.29
CA ILE A 311 -21.57 7.33 -23.70
C ILE A 311 -20.73 6.92 -22.50
N GLY A 312 -19.39 7.05 -22.58
CA GLY A 312 -18.48 6.78 -21.47
C GLY A 312 -18.79 7.67 -20.26
N LEU A 313 -19.07 8.96 -20.48
CA LEU A 313 -19.48 9.89 -19.46
C LEU A 313 -20.77 9.44 -18.74
N VAL A 314 -21.82 9.14 -19.53
CA VAL A 314 -23.10 8.71 -18.95
C VAL A 314 -22.94 7.42 -18.14
N VAL A 315 -22.25 6.40 -18.69
CA VAL A 315 -22.07 5.11 -18.02
C VAL A 315 -21.22 5.26 -16.75
N THR A 316 -20.15 6.05 -16.81
CA THR A 316 -19.28 6.29 -15.65
C THR A 316 -20.02 7.08 -14.56
N LEU A 317 -20.80 8.10 -14.92
CA LEU A 317 -21.60 8.84 -13.94
C LEU A 317 -22.70 7.98 -13.32
N LEU A 318 -23.36 7.13 -14.08
CA LEU A 318 -24.35 6.17 -13.54
C LEU A 318 -23.69 5.20 -12.57
N MET A 319 -22.48 4.71 -12.88
CA MET A 319 -21.73 3.86 -11.98
C MET A 319 -21.34 4.60 -10.69
N LEU A 320 -20.82 5.84 -10.79
CA LEU A 320 -20.49 6.66 -9.62
C LEU A 320 -21.73 6.97 -8.78
N ALA A 321 -22.88 7.27 -9.41
CA ALA A 321 -24.14 7.48 -8.71
C ALA A 321 -24.61 6.20 -7.97
N GLY A 322 -24.43 5.04 -8.57
CA GLY A 322 -24.72 3.76 -7.91
C GLY A 322 -23.80 3.48 -6.72
N LEU A 323 -22.49 3.78 -6.85
CA LEU A 323 -21.52 3.63 -5.76
C LEU A 323 -21.75 4.64 -4.63
N ALA A 324 -22.30 5.82 -4.93
CA ALA A 324 -22.64 6.84 -3.93
C ALA A 324 -23.69 6.38 -2.89
N ILE A 325 -24.43 5.30 -3.18
CA ILE A 325 -25.36 4.67 -2.23
C ILE A 325 -24.59 3.99 -1.08
N PHE A 326 -23.37 3.49 -1.37
CA PHE A 326 -22.57 2.70 -0.42
C PHE A 326 -21.43 3.49 0.20
N VAL A 327 -20.89 4.49 -0.53
CA VAL A 327 -19.72 5.27 -0.12
C VAL A 327 -20.04 6.77 -0.26
N PRO A 328 -19.75 7.58 0.77
CA PRO A 328 -19.97 9.03 0.70
C PRO A 328 -19.02 9.68 -0.32
N LEU A 329 -19.55 10.14 -1.45
CA LEU A 329 -18.80 10.86 -2.46
C LEU A 329 -18.97 12.38 -2.30
N HIS A 330 -17.90 13.14 -2.58
CA HIS A 330 -17.90 14.61 -2.49
C HIS A 330 -18.50 15.25 -3.74
N TRP A 331 -19.83 15.36 -3.79
CA TRP A 331 -20.57 15.93 -4.93
C TRP A 331 -20.19 17.38 -5.26
N SER A 332 -19.62 18.13 -4.31
CA SER A 332 -19.11 19.49 -4.55
C SER A 332 -18.00 19.52 -5.63
N ARG A 333 -17.37 18.39 -5.92
CA ARG A 333 -16.28 18.26 -6.90
C ARG A 333 -16.71 17.70 -8.25
N ILE A 334 -18.01 17.65 -8.51
CA ILE A 334 -18.57 17.08 -9.76
C ILE A 334 -17.97 17.72 -11.02
N GLY A 335 -17.60 18.99 -10.98
CA GLY A 335 -16.91 19.67 -12.08
C GLY A 335 -15.55 19.05 -12.41
N LEU A 336 -14.79 18.62 -11.40
CA LEU A 336 -13.53 17.90 -11.57
C LEU A 336 -13.76 16.47 -12.06
N TRP A 337 -14.82 15.81 -11.61
CA TRP A 337 -15.19 14.48 -12.12
C TRP A 337 -15.49 14.52 -13.61
N LEU A 338 -16.32 15.49 -14.03
CA LEU A 338 -16.63 15.71 -15.44
C LEU A 338 -15.38 15.96 -16.27
N LEU A 339 -14.47 16.80 -15.76
CA LEU A 339 -13.21 17.12 -16.43
C LEU A 339 -12.31 15.87 -16.59
N ALA A 340 -12.19 15.04 -15.53
CA ALA A 340 -11.43 13.79 -15.55
C ALA A 340 -12.04 12.77 -16.52
N ILE A 341 -13.38 12.59 -16.49
CA ILE A 341 -14.10 11.66 -17.37
C ILE A 341 -14.00 12.09 -18.82
N VAL A 342 -14.19 13.37 -19.13
CA VAL A 342 -14.12 13.90 -20.51
C VAL A 342 -12.68 13.82 -21.03
N GLY A 343 -11.70 14.28 -20.23
CA GLY A 343 -10.30 14.22 -20.61
C GLY A 343 -9.78 12.79 -20.79
N GLY A 344 -10.06 11.93 -19.82
CA GLY A 344 -9.73 10.49 -19.88
C GLY A 344 -10.45 9.78 -21.02
N GLY A 345 -11.76 10.02 -21.19
CA GLY A 345 -12.56 9.47 -22.26
C GLY A 345 -12.07 9.90 -23.66
N ALA A 346 -11.66 11.18 -23.81
CA ALA A 346 -11.11 11.65 -25.09
C ALA A 346 -9.79 10.97 -25.41
N ALA A 347 -8.89 10.80 -24.44
CA ALA A 347 -7.62 10.12 -24.66
C ALA A 347 -7.81 8.61 -24.95
N LEU A 348 -8.66 7.95 -24.19
CA LEU A 348 -9.02 6.53 -24.39
C LEU A 348 -9.76 6.34 -25.72
N GLY A 349 -10.67 7.26 -26.10
CA GLY A 349 -11.37 7.25 -27.36
C GLY A 349 -10.45 7.43 -28.55
N THR A 350 -9.46 8.36 -28.50
CA THR A 350 -8.45 8.50 -29.57
C THR A 350 -7.54 7.29 -29.68
N ALA A 351 -7.18 6.65 -28.57
CA ALA A 351 -6.47 5.37 -28.56
C ALA A 351 -7.32 4.26 -29.18
N GLY A 352 -8.62 4.19 -28.83
CA GLY A 352 -9.58 3.30 -29.48
C GLY A 352 -9.71 3.53 -30.98
N ALA A 353 -9.72 4.79 -31.42
CA ALA A 353 -9.74 5.14 -32.85
C ALA A 353 -8.47 4.66 -33.57
N ALA A 354 -7.29 4.79 -32.94
CA ALA A 354 -6.04 4.28 -33.49
C ALA A 354 -6.08 2.74 -33.65
N LEU A 355 -6.59 2.03 -32.65
CA LEU A 355 -6.79 0.58 -32.70
C LEU A 355 -7.82 0.19 -33.78
N GLY A 356 -8.95 0.89 -33.83
CA GLY A 356 -10.00 0.68 -34.84
C GLY A 356 -9.52 0.91 -36.27
N ALA A 357 -8.59 1.83 -36.47
CA ALA A 357 -7.94 2.03 -37.78
C ALA A 357 -6.99 0.88 -38.17
N ALA A 358 -6.50 0.07 -37.21
CA ALA A 358 -5.53 -0.97 -37.49
C ALA A 358 -6.12 -2.24 -38.14
N ALA A 359 -7.40 -2.58 -37.90
CA ALA A 359 -8.03 -3.78 -38.39
C ALA A 359 -9.31 -3.48 -39.20
N ARG A 360 -9.79 -4.46 -40.00
CA ARG A 360 -10.96 -4.29 -40.88
C ARG A 360 -12.24 -4.92 -40.30
N GLU A 361 -12.12 -5.91 -39.48
CA GLU A 361 -13.23 -6.66 -38.91
C GLU A 361 -13.57 -6.19 -37.49
N VAL A 362 -14.84 -5.95 -37.19
CA VAL A 362 -15.31 -5.49 -35.85
C VAL A 362 -14.88 -6.45 -34.74
N ARG A 363 -14.98 -7.78 -35.01
CA ARG A 363 -14.58 -8.79 -34.01
C ARG A 363 -13.10 -8.75 -33.68
N ALA A 364 -12.27 -8.65 -34.73
CA ALA A 364 -10.83 -8.58 -34.59
C ALA A 364 -10.39 -7.30 -33.82
N VAL A 365 -11.01 -6.16 -34.14
CA VAL A 365 -10.76 -4.88 -33.47
C VAL A 365 -11.18 -4.91 -32.00
N SER A 366 -12.35 -5.47 -31.71
CA SER A 366 -12.83 -5.59 -30.33
C SER A 366 -11.90 -6.47 -29.48
N LEU A 367 -11.44 -7.60 -30.02
CA LEU A 367 -10.46 -8.44 -29.36
C LEU A 367 -9.11 -7.72 -29.18
N LEU A 368 -8.61 -7.03 -30.19
CA LEU A 368 -7.37 -6.26 -30.13
C LEU A 368 -7.48 -5.14 -29.07
N ALA A 369 -8.58 -4.40 -29.07
CA ALA A 369 -8.84 -3.35 -28.09
C ALA A 369 -8.84 -3.91 -26.66
N PHE A 370 -9.49 -5.04 -26.44
CA PHE A 370 -9.51 -5.73 -25.15
C PHE A 370 -8.12 -6.22 -24.74
N MET A 371 -7.39 -6.86 -25.68
CA MET A 371 -6.04 -7.39 -25.48
C MET A 371 -5.00 -6.31 -25.13
N VAL A 372 -5.16 -5.11 -25.65
CA VAL A 372 -4.25 -3.99 -25.32
C VAL A 372 -4.68 -3.32 -24.05
N THR A 373 -5.98 -3.01 -23.88
CA THR A 373 -6.47 -2.23 -22.77
C THR A 373 -6.33 -2.96 -21.43
N LEU A 374 -6.69 -4.24 -21.36
CA LEU A 374 -6.71 -4.98 -20.10
C LEU A 374 -5.30 -5.19 -19.51
N PRO A 375 -4.31 -5.71 -20.25
CA PRO A 375 -2.96 -5.86 -19.69
C PRO A 375 -2.34 -4.54 -19.28
N VAL A 376 -2.50 -3.47 -20.07
CA VAL A 376 -1.93 -2.16 -19.73
C VAL A 376 -2.63 -1.56 -18.49
N ALA A 377 -3.94 -1.77 -18.35
CA ALA A 377 -4.67 -1.37 -17.17
C ALA A 377 -4.14 -2.08 -15.90
N PHE A 378 -3.94 -3.40 -15.97
CA PHE A 378 -3.34 -4.16 -14.86
C PHE A 378 -1.89 -3.73 -14.57
N LEU A 379 -1.06 -3.54 -15.60
CA LEU A 379 0.30 -3.04 -15.42
C LEU A 379 0.32 -1.66 -14.74
N SER A 380 -0.71 -0.83 -15.01
CA SER A 380 -0.84 0.51 -14.40
C SER A 380 -1.16 0.46 -12.90
N LEU A 381 -1.61 -0.68 -12.39
CA LEU A 381 -1.90 -0.90 -10.96
C LEU A 381 -0.72 -1.52 -10.21
N ILE A 382 0.37 -1.89 -10.90
CA ILE A 382 1.56 -2.44 -10.24
C ILE A 382 2.29 -1.31 -9.52
N PRO A 383 2.42 -1.37 -8.18
CA PRO A 383 3.12 -0.35 -7.42
C PRO A 383 4.64 -0.37 -7.67
N SER A 384 5.29 0.79 -7.55
CA SER A 384 6.76 0.87 -7.53
C SER A 384 7.32 0.04 -6.37
N GLY A 385 8.50 -0.56 -6.53
CA GLY A 385 9.14 -1.35 -5.47
C GLY A 385 8.57 -2.75 -5.23
N THR A 386 7.51 -3.17 -5.96
CA THR A 386 7.02 -4.56 -5.94
C THR A 386 7.70 -5.45 -6.96
N VAL A 387 8.37 -4.85 -7.92
CA VAL A 387 9.15 -5.51 -8.98
C VAL A 387 10.54 -4.86 -9.06
N GLY A 388 11.50 -5.59 -9.62
CA GLY A 388 12.87 -5.05 -9.77
C GLY A 388 12.90 -3.74 -10.58
N PRO A 389 13.86 -2.81 -10.30
CA PRO A 389 13.89 -1.46 -10.87
C PRO A 389 13.82 -1.44 -12.40
N GLY A 390 14.64 -2.24 -13.09
CA GLY A 390 14.67 -2.28 -14.56
C GLY A 390 13.35 -2.78 -15.19
N LEU A 391 12.62 -3.68 -14.51
CA LEU A 391 11.31 -4.12 -14.97
C LEU A 391 10.27 -3.01 -14.72
N TYR A 392 10.37 -2.32 -13.60
CA TYR A 392 9.47 -1.22 -13.29
C TYR A 392 9.61 -0.07 -14.29
N ASP A 393 10.82 0.26 -14.76
CA ASP A 393 11.03 1.27 -15.80
C ASP A 393 10.33 0.91 -17.10
N VAL A 394 10.39 -0.35 -17.51
CA VAL A 394 9.64 -0.83 -18.69
C VAL A 394 8.13 -0.68 -18.50
N ILE A 395 7.61 -1.07 -17.33
CA ILE A 395 6.19 -0.91 -16.99
C ILE A 395 5.82 0.58 -17.02
N LYS A 396 6.64 1.45 -16.45
CA LYS A 396 6.44 2.90 -16.40
C LYS A 396 6.31 3.49 -17.81
N VAL A 397 7.19 3.10 -18.73
CA VAL A 397 7.13 3.55 -20.15
C VAL A 397 5.85 3.07 -20.83
N ILE A 398 5.51 1.78 -20.69
CA ILE A 398 4.30 1.21 -21.32
C ILE A 398 3.03 1.90 -20.77
N THR A 399 2.94 2.07 -19.46
CA THR A 399 1.76 2.67 -18.81
C THR A 399 1.67 4.18 -19.03
N ALA A 400 2.79 4.88 -19.23
CA ALA A 400 2.80 6.29 -19.61
C ALA A 400 2.38 6.49 -21.06
N ALA A 401 2.74 5.57 -21.95
CA ALA A 401 2.35 5.62 -23.36
C ALA A 401 0.85 5.39 -23.59
N PHE A 402 0.15 4.70 -22.68
CA PHE A 402 -1.28 4.40 -22.81
C PHE A 402 -2.12 5.26 -21.84
N PRO A 403 -3.31 5.75 -22.25
CA PRO A 403 -4.04 6.75 -21.49
C PRO A 403 -4.70 6.24 -20.18
N PHE A 404 -4.59 4.96 -19.82
CA PHE A 404 -5.22 4.41 -18.62
C PHE A 404 -4.64 5.00 -17.33
N LYS A 405 -3.30 4.98 -17.18
CA LYS A 405 -2.64 5.49 -15.96
C LYS A 405 -2.89 6.98 -15.73
N PRO A 406 -2.70 7.89 -16.71
CA PRO A 406 -3.02 9.29 -16.51
C PRO A 406 -4.53 9.56 -16.32
N ALA A 407 -5.43 8.75 -16.92
CA ALA A 407 -6.86 8.83 -16.65
C ALA A 407 -7.19 8.41 -15.20
N LEU A 408 -6.56 7.35 -14.69
CA LEU A 408 -6.68 6.93 -13.31
C LEU A 408 -6.18 8.02 -12.34
N GLN A 409 -5.04 8.62 -12.61
CA GLN A 409 -4.50 9.73 -11.81
C GLN A 409 -5.44 10.94 -11.81
N ALA A 410 -6.00 11.30 -12.97
CA ALA A 410 -6.99 12.37 -13.08
C ALA A 410 -8.28 12.06 -12.28
N MET A 411 -8.76 10.81 -12.37
CA MET A 411 -9.96 10.37 -11.66
C MET A 411 -9.73 10.35 -10.14
N THR A 412 -8.59 9.84 -9.69
CA THR A 412 -8.20 9.81 -8.28
C THR A 412 -8.11 11.25 -7.73
N ALA A 413 -7.40 12.15 -8.43
CA ALA A 413 -7.29 13.55 -8.04
C ALA A 413 -8.65 14.29 -8.04
N ALA A 414 -9.58 13.90 -8.90
CA ALA A 414 -10.92 14.47 -8.94
C ALA A 414 -11.79 14.01 -7.75
N LEU A 415 -11.68 12.74 -7.34
CA LEU A 415 -12.48 12.14 -6.27
C LEU A 415 -11.94 12.48 -4.87
N ASP A 416 -10.62 12.64 -4.72
CA ASP A 416 -9.96 12.90 -3.43
C ASP A 416 -9.79 14.41 -3.17
N PRO A 417 -10.38 14.96 -2.09
CA PRO A 417 -10.17 16.36 -1.71
C PRO A 417 -8.74 16.70 -1.29
N GLY A 418 -8.01 15.72 -0.71
CA GLY A 418 -6.63 15.88 -0.25
C GLY A 418 -5.58 15.45 -1.28
N GLY A 419 -6.01 14.96 -2.45
CA GLY A 419 -5.14 14.40 -3.46
C GLY A 419 -4.31 15.41 -4.25
N PRO A 420 -3.40 14.91 -5.10
CA PRO A 420 -2.54 15.75 -5.94
C PRO A 420 -3.35 16.57 -6.94
N SER A 421 -2.75 17.62 -7.50
CA SER A 421 -3.42 18.46 -8.49
C SER A 421 -3.72 17.67 -9.76
N ILE A 422 -4.94 17.80 -10.29
CA ILE A 422 -5.38 17.15 -11.54
C ILE A 422 -4.61 17.64 -12.78
N GLY A 423 -3.93 18.80 -12.69
CA GLY A 423 -3.33 19.50 -13.85
C GLY A 423 -2.29 18.67 -14.59
N GLY A 424 -1.38 18.00 -13.88
CA GLY A 424 -0.34 17.16 -14.50
C GLY A 424 -0.93 16.00 -15.30
N ALA A 425 -1.94 15.32 -14.74
CA ALA A 425 -2.64 14.24 -15.42
C ALA A 425 -3.38 14.72 -16.67
N LEU A 426 -4.03 15.88 -16.62
CA LEU A 426 -4.73 16.46 -17.79
C LEU A 426 -3.78 16.87 -18.90
N ILE A 427 -2.61 17.44 -18.57
CA ILE A 427 -1.58 17.76 -19.57
C ILE A 427 -1.11 16.47 -20.26
N HIS A 428 -0.84 15.42 -19.51
CA HIS A 428 -0.44 14.12 -20.06
C HIS A 428 -1.54 13.56 -20.98
N LEU A 429 -2.80 13.57 -20.54
CA LEU A 429 -3.94 13.16 -21.36
C LEU A 429 -4.04 13.98 -22.66
N ALA A 430 -3.85 15.30 -22.61
CA ALA A 430 -3.88 16.18 -23.77
C ALA A 430 -2.78 15.80 -24.79
N VAL A 431 -1.57 15.50 -24.34
CA VAL A 431 -0.48 15.01 -25.19
C VAL A 431 -0.86 13.70 -25.87
N LEU A 432 -1.44 12.74 -25.12
CA LEU A 432 -1.88 11.46 -25.66
C LEU A 432 -3.04 11.59 -26.66
N ILE A 433 -3.98 12.51 -26.42
CA ILE A 433 -5.07 12.82 -27.38
C ILE A 433 -4.49 13.22 -28.73
N VAL A 434 -3.51 14.14 -28.71
CA VAL A 434 -2.85 14.61 -29.94
C VAL A 434 -2.08 13.47 -30.60
N ALA A 435 -1.29 12.71 -29.85
CA ALA A 435 -0.47 11.61 -30.36
C ALA A 435 -1.34 10.52 -31.03
N TYR A 436 -2.34 10.01 -30.32
CA TYR A 436 -3.24 8.97 -30.85
C TYR A 436 -4.17 9.50 -31.92
N GLY A 437 -4.62 10.74 -31.84
CA GLY A 437 -5.40 11.41 -32.88
C GLY A 437 -4.63 11.51 -34.19
N LEU A 438 -3.35 11.89 -34.14
CA LEU A 438 -2.47 11.90 -35.31
C LEU A 438 -2.21 10.48 -35.83
N LEU A 439 -1.98 9.52 -34.96
CA LEU A 439 -1.78 8.12 -35.33
C LEU A 439 -3.01 7.55 -36.06
N ALA A 440 -4.20 7.76 -35.52
CA ALA A 440 -5.46 7.33 -36.13
C ALA A 440 -5.67 7.99 -37.51
N ARG A 441 -5.42 9.32 -37.59
CA ARG A 441 -5.53 10.05 -38.86
C ARG A 441 -4.54 9.53 -39.92
N PHE A 442 -3.31 9.23 -39.52
CA PHE A 442 -2.29 8.69 -40.42
C PHE A 442 -2.64 7.28 -40.88
N ALA A 443 -3.09 6.40 -39.98
CA ALA A 443 -3.55 5.07 -40.29
C ALA A 443 -4.69 5.09 -41.31
N LEU A 444 -5.70 5.97 -41.12
CA LEU A 444 -6.79 6.12 -42.07
C LEU A 444 -6.36 6.66 -43.43
N ARG A 445 -5.27 7.43 -43.55
CA ARG A 445 -4.73 7.87 -44.85
C ARG A 445 -4.13 6.71 -45.65
N ARG A 446 -3.37 5.83 -44.99
CA ARG A 446 -2.73 4.68 -45.66
C ARG A 446 -3.73 3.68 -46.22
N PHE A 447 -4.88 3.52 -45.59
CA PHE A 447 -5.88 2.55 -45.95
C PHE A 447 -6.89 3.01 -47.00
N SER A 448 -6.92 4.31 -47.33
CA SER A 448 -7.78 4.84 -48.40
C SER A 448 -7.06 4.94 -49.74
N ALA A 449 -5.79 4.55 -49.79
CA ALA A 449 -4.99 4.53 -51.02
C ALA A 449 -4.97 3.13 -51.74
N VAL A 450 -5.69 2.17 -51.16
CA VAL A 450 -5.97 0.83 -51.73
C VAL A 450 -7.48 0.71 -51.94
#